data_65edf1f18727198505f1c73491940db9
#
_entry.id   65edf1f18727198505f1c73491940db9
#
_cell.length_a   1.000
_cell.length_b   1.000
_cell.length_c   1.000
_cell.angle_alpha   90.00
_cell.angle_beta   90.00
_cell.angle_gamma   90.00
#
_symmetry.space_group_name_H-M   'P 1'
#
loop_
_entity.id
_entity.type
_entity.pdbx_description
1 polymer ?
#
loop_
_entity_poly.entity_id
_entity_poly.type
_entity_poly.pdbx_seq_one_letter_code
_entity_poly.pdbx_strand_id
1 'polypeptide(L)'
;MDWSRITGPESAGNFADALAFEPIMVNVWTSISGAIEAGQAAFRKSPYQGRRHVIDVSGDGANNGGTLVTVARDLALVDGITINGLLIVNDKLIRYGRPQIPNLDYYYTDCVIGGPGAFIIVANGFEDYARAVRHKLILEIAGVVPIKKPVTMFIPAYGHDRPSCTIGESLRQDWEDDF
;
A
#
# COMPACT_ATOMS: atom_id res chain seq x y z
N MET A 1 17.04 -6.90 2.55
CA MET A 1 16.71 -7.76 3.70
C MET A 1 16.25 -9.13 3.20
N ASP A 2 16.65 -10.23 3.87
CA ASP A 2 16.21 -11.59 3.54
C ASP A 2 14.93 -11.98 4.28
N TRP A 3 14.29 -13.07 3.82
CA TRP A 3 13.13 -13.63 4.48
C TRP A 3 13.41 -14.05 5.91
N SER A 4 12.56 -13.64 6.84
CA SER A 4 12.68 -13.96 8.26
C SER A 4 11.42 -14.65 8.77
N ARG A 5 11.59 -15.73 9.52
CA ARG A 5 10.47 -16.42 10.15
C ARG A 5 10.22 -15.87 11.55
N ILE A 6 9.04 -15.30 11.75
CA ILE A 6 8.63 -14.80 13.07
C ILE A 6 7.89 -15.91 13.82
N THR A 7 8.45 -16.33 14.95
CA THR A 7 7.92 -17.42 15.79
C THR A 7 7.62 -16.99 17.22
N GLY A 8 8.01 -15.78 17.60
CA GLY A 8 7.80 -15.26 18.94
C GLY A 8 8.45 -13.88 19.14
N PRO A 9 8.41 -13.35 20.37
CA PRO A 9 8.89 -12.00 20.66
C PRO A 9 10.36 -11.75 20.27
N GLU A 10 11.23 -12.72 20.52
CA GLU A 10 12.66 -12.61 20.20
C GLU A 10 12.89 -12.45 18.69
N SER A 11 12.32 -13.35 17.87
CA SER A 11 12.44 -13.26 16.40
C SER A 11 11.77 -12.03 15.82
N ALA A 12 10.70 -11.52 16.45
CA ALA A 12 10.08 -10.27 16.07
C ALA A 12 10.98 -9.06 16.40
N GLY A 13 11.66 -9.09 17.57
CA GLY A 13 12.65 -8.06 17.94
C GLY A 13 13.82 -8.04 16.96
N ASN A 14 14.41 -9.18 16.68
CA ASN A 14 15.52 -9.29 15.72
C ASN A 14 15.13 -8.78 14.32
N PHE A 15 13.91 -9.05 13.87
CA PHE A 15 13.39 -8.52 12.61
C PHE A 15 13.24 -6.99 12.64
N ALA A 16 12.69 -6.45 13.73
CA ALA A 16 12.51 -5.01 13.90
C ALA A 16 13.87 -4.28 13.93
N ASP A 17 14.85 -4.83 14.64
CA ASP A 17 16.21 -4.29 14.67
C ASP A 17 16.86 -4.32 13.29
N ALA A 18 16.75 -5.43 12.57
CA ALA A 18 17.28 -5.53 11.21
C ALA A 18 16.62 -4.49 10.29
N LEU A 19 15.31 -4.28 10.40
CA LEU A 19 14.59 -3.26 9.62
C LEU A 19 15.06 -1.84 9.96
N ALA A 20 15.34 -1.56 11.24
CA ALA A 20 15.82 -0.26 11.67
C ALA A 20 17.23 0.10 11.13
N PHE A 21 18.02 -0.90 10.78
CA PHE A 21 19.35 -0.72 10.19
C PHE A 21 19.37 -0.66 8.66
N GLU A 22 18.24 -0.93 8.00
CA GLU A 22 18.15 -0.84 6.53
C GLU A 22 18.26 0.63 6.09
N PRO A 23 19.04 0.92 5.02
CA PRO A 23 19.20 2.27 4.53
C PRO A 23 17.87 2.83 3.99
N ILE A 24 17.55 4.05 4.39
CA ILE A 24 16.40 4.77 3.84
C ILE A 24 16.75 5.26 2.44
N MET A 25 16.09 4.67 1.45
CA MET A 25 16.18 5.11 0.06
C MET A 25 15.16 6.21 -0.21
N VAL A 26 15.64 7.36 -0.63
CA VAL A 26 14.79 8.50 -1.00
C VAL A 26 14.75 8.62 -2.51
N ASN A 27 13.55 8.55 -3.09
CA ASN A 27 13.34 8.78 -4.51
C ASN A 27 12.40 9.98 -4.71
N VAL A 28 12.39 10.53 -5.93
CA VAL A 28 11.53 11.65 -6.30
C VAL A 28 10.11 11.14 -6.64
N TRP A 29 10.04 9.94 -7.19
CA TRP A 29 8.81 9.34 -7.68
C TRP A 29 8.34 8.21 -6.77
N THR A 30 7.02 8.03 -6.72
CA THR A 30 6.37 6.93 -6.00
C THR A 30 6.09 5.78 -6.97
N SER A 31 6.69 4.62 -6.73
CA SER A 31 6.48 3.42 -7.55
C SER A 31 5.80 2.32 -6.73
N ILE A 32 4.48 2.41 -6.60
CA ILE A 32 3.67 1.35 -5.99
C ILE A 32 3.75 0.08 -6.85
N SER A 33 3.69 0.24 -8.18
CA SER A 33 3.83 -0.86 -9.12
C SER A 33 5.15 -1.60 -8.94
N GLY A 34 6.26 -0.87 -8.85
CA GLY A 34 7.58 -1.46 -8.61
C GLY A 34 7.69 -2.18 -7.26
N ALA A 35 7.03 -1.67 -6.22
CA ALA A 35 6.97 -2.36 -4.93
C ALA A 35 6.19 -3.68 -5.03
N ILE A 36 5.07 -3.71 -5.75
CA ILE A 36 4.29 -4.93 -6.01
C ILE A 36 5.12 -5.94 -6.81
N GLU A 37 5.77 -5.51 -7.90
CA GLU A 37 6.63 -6.35 -8.73
C GLU A 37 7.81 -6.93 -7.94
N ALA A 38 8.44 -6.12 -7.08
CA ALA A 38 9.49 -6.57 -6.17
C ALA A 38 8.99 -7.61 -5.17
N GLY A 39 7.79 -7.41 -4.61
CA GLY A 39 7.13 -8.37 -3.72
C GLY A 39 6.85 -9.70 -4.41
N GLN A 40 6.32 -9.68 -5.65
CA GLN A 40 6.14 -10.90 -6.45
C GLN A 40 7.47 -11.64 -6.68
N ALA A 41 8.51 -10.88 -7.04
CA ALA A 41 9.85 -11.45 -7.25
C ALA A 41 10.43 -12.05 -5.96
N ALA A 42 10.16 -11.43 -4.81
CA ALA A 42 10.56 -11.93 -3.51
C ALA A 42 9.85 -13.24 -3.17
N PHE A 43 8.53 -13.36 -3.43
CA PHE A 43 7.81 -14.62 -3.20
C PHE A 43 8.37 -15.78 -4.04
N ARG A 44 8.74 -15.53 -5.30
CA ARG A 44 9.37 -16.55 -6.15
C ARG A 44 10.70 -17.06 -5.62
N LYS A 45 11.39 -16.28 -4.80
CA LYS A 45 12.68 -16.61 -4.18
C LYS A 45 12.56 -17.06 -2.72
N SER A 46 11.34 -17.06 -2.17
CA SER A 46 11.13 -17.40 -0.77
C SER A 46 11.49 -18.86 -0.49
N PRO A 47 12.28 -19.14 0.56
CA PRO A 47 12.53 -20.50 1.01
C PRO A 47 11.34 -21.07 1.81
N TYR A 48 10.33 -20.27 2.10
CA TYR A 48 9.17 -20.65 2.89
C TYR A 48 7.94 -20.82 2.01
N GLN A 49 7.11 -21.79 2.37
CA GLN A 49 5.80 -21.98 1.76
C GLN A 49 4.73 -21.48 2.73
N GLY A 50 4.04 -20.41 2.35
CA GLY A 50 2.91 -19.85 3.09
C GLY A 50 1.57 -20.33 2.54
N ARG A 51 0.56 -20.40 3.41
CA ARG A 51 -0.82 -20.65 2.96
C ARG A 51 -1.43 -19.43 2.25
N ARG A 52 -0.93 -18.25 2.54
CA ARG A 52 -1.33 -16.98 1.93
C ARG A 52 -0.07 -16.19 1.61
N HIS A 53 -0.09 -15.55 0.47
CA HIS A 53 0.91 -14.58 0.09
C HIS A 53 0.25 -13.20 0.14
N VAL A 54 0.84 -12.29 0.91
CA VAL A 54 0.29 -10.95 1.10
C VAL A 54 1.39 -9.93 0.88
N ILE A 55 1.12 -8.93 0.06
CA ILE A 55 1.96 -7.74 -0.09
C ILE A 55 1.26 -6.59 0.63
N ASP A 56 2.03 -5.90 1.47
CA ASP A 56 1.58 -4.70 2.15
C ASP A 56 2.18 -3.47 1.51
N VAL A 57 1.32 -2.61 0.97
CA VAL A 57 1.71 -1.34 0.39
C VAL A 57 1.38 -0.22 1.38
N SER A 58 2.42 0.44 1.89
CA SER A 58 2.25 1.64 2.72
C SER A 58 2.70 2.87 1.95
N GLY A 59 1.88 3.92 1.96
CA GLY A 59 2.23 5.15 1.26
C GLY A 59 1.25 6.30 1.52
N ASP A 60 1.64 7.48 1.05
CA ASP A 60 0.93 8.75 1.20
C ASP A 60 0.58 9.41 -0.15
N GLY A 61 0.74 8.68 -1.26
CA GLY A 61 0.49 9.18 -2.60
C GLY A 61 0.08 8.11 -3.61
N ALA A 62 -0.20 8.56 -4.83
CA ALA A 62 -0.50 7.71 -5.97
C ALA A 62 0.77 7.22 -6.67
N ASN A 63 0.65 6.11 -7.40
CA ASN A 63 1.71 5.65 -8.29
C ASN A 63 1.99 6.69 -9.37
N ASN A 64 3.25 7.07 -9.53
CA ASN A 64 3.67 7.99 -10.58
C ASN A 64 5.02 7.61 -11.21
N GLY A 65 5.47 6.39 -10.94
CA GLY A 65 6.69 5.82 -11.52
C GLY A 65 6.58 4.32 -11.75
N GLY A 66 7.23 3.81 -12.77
CA GLY A 66 7.14 2.41 -13.18
C GLY A 66 5.96 2.12 -14.09
N THR A 67 5.47 0.88 -14.05
CA THR A 67 4.28 0.44 -14.80
C THR A 67 3.01 1.01 -14.16
N LEU A 68 1.88 0.93 -14.88
CA LEU A 68 0.58 1.27 -14.28
C LEU A 68 0.31 0.35 -13.09
N VAL A 69 -0.12 0.93 -11.98
CA VAL A 69 -0.36 0.20 -10.74
C VAL A 69 -1.39 -0.93 -10.90
N THR A 70 -2.41 -0.71 -11.72
CA THR A 70 -3.44 -1.72 -12.02
C THR A 70 -2.86 -2.94 -12.73
N VAL A 71 -1.90 -2.75 -13.61
CA VAL A 71 -1.22 -3.84 -14.32
C VAL A 71 -0.41 -4.68 -13.34
N ALA A 72 0.42 -4.04 -12.51
CA ALA A 72 1.21 -4.74 -11.50
C ALA A 72 0.32 -5.47 -10.48
N ARG A 73 -0.76 -4.80 -10.02
CA ARG A 73 -1.77 -5.41 -9.14
C ARG A 73 -2.37 -6.66 -9.77
N ASP A 74 -2.91 -6.53 -10.98
CA ASP A 74 -3.66 -7.62 -11.62
C ASP A 74 -2.75 -8.84 -11.87
N LEU A 75 -1.49 -8.64 -12.23
CA LEU A 75 -0.50 -9.71 -12.35
C LEU A 75 -0.24 -10.39 -11.00
N ALA A 76 -0.13 -9.62 -9.91
CA ALA A 76 0.03 -10.19 -8.57
C ALA A 76 -1.19 -11.01 -8.14
N LEU A 77 -2.40 -10.57 -8.50
CA LEU A 77 -3.63 -11.31 -8.22
C LEU A 77 -3.71 -12.63 -8.99
N VAL A 78 -3.22 -12.66 -10.22
CA VAL A 78 -3.10 -13.92 -11.02
C VAL A 78 -2.17 -14.91 -10.33
N ASP A 79 -1.08 -14.44 -9.70
CA ASP A 79 -0.17 -15.27 -8.89
C ASP A 79 -0.77 -15.68 -7.52
N GLY A 80 -2.03 -15.36 -7.24
CA GLY A 80 -2.71 -15.66 -5.98
C GLY A 80 -2.26 -14.81 -4.79
N ILE A 81 -1.63 -13.68 -5.04
CA ILE A 81 -1.17 -12.75 -4.02
C ILE A 81 -2.31 -11.79 -3.65
N THR A 82 -2.51 -11.56 -2.36
CA THR A 82 -3.40 -10.51 -1.86
C THR A 82 -2.58 -9.25 -1.61
N ILE A 83 -3.09 -8.09 -1.99
CA ILE A 83 -2.46 -6.79 -1.75
C ILE A 83 -3.32 -5.99 -0.79
N ASN A 84 -2.76 -5.64 0.36
CA ASN A 84 -3.37 -4.73 1.34
C ASN A 84 -2.71 -3.36 1.28
N GLY A 85 -3.44 -2.33 1.75
CA GLY A 85 -2.95 -0.96 1.79
C GLY A 85 -2.91 -0.38 3.21
N LEU A 86 -1.89 0.42 3.49
CA LEU A 86 -1.84 1.32 4.62
C LEU A 86 -1.58 2.73 4.10
N LEU A 87 -2.57 3.58 4.25
CA LEU A 87 -2.49 4.96 3.78
C LEU A 87 -2.10 5.89 4.90
N ILE A 88 -1.23 6.83 4.60
CA ILE A 88 -0.96 7.96 5.48
C ILE A 88 -1.67 9.16 4.86
N VAL A 89 -2.75 9.58 5.47
CA VAL A 89 -3.49 10.80 5.07
C VAL A 89 -3.05 11.94 5.97
N ASN A 90 -2.60 13.01 5.39
CA ASN A 90 -2.20 14.18 6.13
C ASN A 90 -2.54 15.45 5.34
N ASP A 91 -2.87 16.53 6.07
CA ASP A 91 -3.19 17.84 5.47
C ASP A 91 -1.93 18.64 5.12
N LYS A 92 -0.74 18.07 5.31
CA LYS A 92 0.53 18.73 5.01
C LYS A 92 0.81 18.62 3.52
N LEU A 93 1.45 19.63 2.99
CA LEU A 93 1.96 19.57 1.62
C LEU A 93 2.99 18.43 1.51
N ILE A 94 2.81 17.60 0.51
CA ILE A 94 3.81 16.60 0.14
C ILE A 94 5.09 17.32 -0.35
N ARG A 95 6.14 16.55 -0.55
CA ARG A 95 7.42 17.05 -1.05
C ARG A 95 7.17 17.95 -2.27
N TYR A 96 7.85 19.10 -2.32
CA TYR A 96 7.69 20.17 -3.35
C TYR A 96 6.41 21.02 -3.24
N GLY A 97 5.75 21.04 -2.08
CA GLY A 97 4.67 21.99 -1.80
C GLY A 97 3.32 21.65 -2.46
N ARG A 98 3.17 20.45 -2.98
CA ARG A 98 1.89 20.00 -3.53
C ARG A 98 1.01 19.35 -2.46
N PRO A 99 -0.30 19.52 -2.52
CA PRO A 99 -1.20 18.77 -1.65
C PRO A 99 -1.22 17.29 -2.03
N GLN A 100 -1.54 16.44 -1.06
CA GLN A 100 -1.87 15.05 -1.33
C GLN A 100 -3.09 15.00 -2.26
N ILE A 101 -3.17 13.99 -3.12
CA ILE A 101 -4.37 13.84 -3.97
C ILE A 101 -5.62 13.65 -3.08
N PRO A 102 -6.73 14.30 -3.41
CA PRO A 102 -7.97 14.09 -2.66
C PRO A 102 -8.45 12.64 -2.82
N ASN A 103 -9.13 12.15 -1.79
CA ASN A 103 -9.73 10.81 -1.80
C ASN A 103 -8.72 9.68 -2.11
N LEU A 104 -7.53 9.76 -1.51
CA LEU A 104 -6.48 8.74 -1.68
C LEU A 104 -6.95 7.34 -1.25
N ASP A 105 -7.88 7.24 -0.32
CA ASP A 105 -8.51 6.00 0.12
C ASP A 105 -9.29 5.31 -1.00
N TYR A 106 -10.01 6.08 -1.83
CA TYR A 106 -10.63 5.53 -3.03
C TYR A 106 -9.59 5.09 -4.06
N TYR A 107 -8.53 5.87 -4.27
CA TYR A 107 -7.45 5.45 -5.16
C TYR A 107 -6.87 4.10 -4.75
N TYR A 108 -6.54 3.92 -3.47
CA TYR A 108 -6.01 2.63 -3.00
C TYR A 108 -7.04 1.51 -3.12
N THR A 109 -8.30 1.78 -2.80
CA THR A 109 -9.37 0.79 -2.87
C THR A 109 -9.62 0.32 -4.31
N ASP A 110 -9.61 1.24 -5.27
CA ASP A 110 -9.97 0.95 -6.66
C ASP A 110 -8.78 0.48 -7.49
N CYS A 111 -7.56 0.97 -7.19
CA CYS A 111 -6.42 0.84 -8.07
C CYS A 111 -5.28 -0.02 -7.49
N VAL A 112 -5.09 -0.02 -6.17
CA VAL A 112 -3.90 -0.63 -5.54
C VAL A 112 -4.19 -1.98 -4.92
N ILE A 113 -5.19 -2.06 -4.03
CA ILE A 113 -5.47 -3.29 -3.30
C ILE A 113 -6.24 -4.31 -4.15
N GLY A 114 -6.13 -5.58 -3.79
CA GLY A 114 -6.89 -6.64 -4.45
C GLY A 114 -6.59 -8.01 -3.86
N GLY A 115 -7.36 -8.97 -4.30
CA GLY A 115 -7.30 -10.36 -3.84
C GLY A 115 -8.26 -10.66 -2.67
N PRO A 116 -8.35 -11.93 -2.27
CA PRO A 116 -9.32 -12.38 -1.26
C PRO A 116 -9.09 -11.71 0.10
N GLY A 117 -10.08 -10.97 0.57
CA GLY A 117 -10.02 -10.31 1.86
C GLY A 117 -9.11 -9.08 1.92
N ALA A 118 -8.72 -8.51 0.78
CA ALA A 118 -7.93 -7.28 0.74
C ALA A 118 -8.63 -6.13 1.47
N PHE A 119 -7.86 -5.33 2.18
CA PHE A 119 -8.36 -4.19 2.94
C PHE A 119 -7.35 -3.04 2.99
N ILE A 120 -7.85 -1.87 3.37
CA ILE A 120 -7.02 -0.71 3.67
C ILE A 120 -7.13 -0.34 5.14
N ILE A 121 -6.05 0.21 5.68
CA ILE A 121 -6.03 0.92 6.96
C ILE A 121 -5.57 2.35 6.69
N VAL A 122 -6.25 3.30 7.32
CA VAL A 122 -5.90 4.72 7.20
C VAL A 122 -5.22 5.17 8.50
N ALA A 123 -4.04 5.77 8.35
CA ALA A 123 -3.33 6.49 9.40
C ALA A 123 -3.55 7.99 9.19
N ASN A 124 -4.05 8.68 10.21
CA ASN A 124 -4.26 10.12 10.20
C ASN A 124 -2.95 10.83 10.59
N GLY A 125 -2.09 11.03 9.63
CA GLY A 125 -0.75 11.56 9.83
C GLY A 125 0.26 10.51 10.30
N PHE A 126 1.52 10.93 10.39
CA PHE A 126 2.62 10.05 10.82
C PHE A 126 2.53 9.68 12.31
N GLU A 127 1.91 10.50 13.12
CA GLU A 127 1.69 10.27 14.56
C GLU A 127 0.82 9.03 14.80
N ASP A 128 -0.11 8.75 13.87
CA ASP A 128 -1.03 7.62 13.94
C ASP A 128 -0.49 6.35 13.28
N TYR A 129 0.66 6.44 12.60
CA TYR A 129 1.21 5.35 11.80
C TYR A 129 1.47 4.07 12.60
N ALA A 130 2.08 4.19 13.77
CA ALA A 130 2.38 3.03 14.62
C ALA A 130 1.11 2.28 15.06
N ARG A 131 0.03 3.02 15.40
CA ARG A 131 -1.28 2.43 15.71
C ARG A 131 -1.86 1.69 14.49
N ALA A 132 -1.81 2.34 13.34
CA ALA A 132 -2.35 1.80 12.09
C ALA A 132 -1.61 0.51 11.67
N VAL A 133 -0.28 0.50 11.72
CA VAL A 133 0.55 -0.70 11.45
C VAL A 133 0.20 -1.82 12.42
N ARG A 134 0.11 -1.53 13.73
CA ARG A 134 -0.25 -2.54 14.72
C ARG A 134 -1.63 -3.14 14.44
N HIS A 135 -2.61 -2.30 14.13
CA HIS A 135 -3.97 -2.76 13.82
C HIS A 135 -3.97 -3.65 12.56
N LYS A 136 -3.26 -3.22 11.53
CA LYS A 136 -3.11 -3.96 10.27
C LYS A 136 -2.52 -5.35 10.51
N LEU A 137 -1.38 -5.42 11.21
CA LEU A 137 -0.72 -6.68 11.52
C LEU A 137 -1.60 -7.64 12.33
N ILE A 138 -2.38 -7.11 13.29
CA ILE A 138 -3.35 -7.94 14.05
C ILE A 138 -4.37 -8.57 13.11
N LEU A 139 -4.97 -7.80 12.21
CA LEU A 139 -5.96 -8.31 11.25
C LEU A 139 -5.37 -9.39 10.34
N GLU A 140 -4.16 -9.20 9.87
CA GLU A 140 -3.46 -10.12 8.97
C GLU A 140 -3.05 -11.42 9.66
N ILE A 141 -2.45 -11.33 10.83
CA ILE A 141 -1.97 -12.49 11.60
C ILE A 141 -3.15 -13.29 12.17
N ALA A 142 -4.17 -12.61 12.69
CA ALA A 142 -5.37 -13.26 13.21
C ALA A 142 -6.25 -13.87 12.11
N GLY A 143 -6.00 -13.55 10.84
CA GLY A 143 -6.83 -14.00 9.72
C GLY A 143 -8.26 -13.43 9.76
N VAL A 144 -8.47 -12.42 10.57
CA VAL A 144 -9.76 -11.73 10.68
C VAL A 144 -9.85 -10.74 9.52
N VAL A 145 -10.50 -11.16 8.44
CA VAL A 145 -10.93 -10.20 7.43
C VAL A 145 -11.93 -9.27 8.09
N PRO A 146 -11.73 -7.96 8.05
CA PRO A 146 -12.76 -7.03 8.52
C PRO A 146 -14.05 -7.36 7.78
N ILE A 147 -15.06 -7.81 8.52
CA ILE A 147 -16.40 -8.00 7.94
C ILE A 147 -16.77 -6.61 7.43
N LYS A 148 -16.71 -6.40 6.12
CA LYS A 148 -17.38 -5.25 5.53
C LYS A 148 -18.84 -5.40 5.96
N LYS A 149 -19.26 -4.68 7.01
CA LYS A 149 -20.70 -4.45 7.20
C LYS A 149 -21.15 -3.97 5.83
N PRO A 150 -22.21 -4.54 5.25
CA PRO A 150 -22.79 -3.94 4.07
C PRO A 150 -23.10 -2.51 4.50
N VAL A 151 -22.23 -1.60 4.16
CA VAL A 151 -22.58 -0.20 4.16
C VAL A 151 -23.67 -0.18 3.13
N THR A 152 -24.92 -0.06 3.58
CA THR A 152 -25.99 0.41 2.71
C THR A 152 -25.46 1.75 2.25
N MET A 153 -24.75 1.73 1.12
CA MET A 153 -24.33 2.94 0.47
C MET A 153 -25.61 3.62 0.03
N PHE A 154 -26.11 4.53 0.85
CA PHE A 154 -26.66 5.73 0.28
C PHE A 154 -25.49 6.35 -0.47
N ILE A 155 -25.42 6.06 -1.77
CA ILE A 155 -24.58 6.84 -2.68
C ILE A 155 -25.30 8.18 -2.70
N PRO A 156 -24.76 9.24 -2.04
CA PRO A 156 -25.28 10.56 -2.30
C PRO A 156 -25.08 10.76 -3.80
N ALA A 157 -26.07 11.24 -4.51
CA ALA A 157 -26.02 11.51 -5.95
C ALA A 157 -25.04 12.63 -6.32
N TYR A 158 -24.24 13.12 -5.39
CA TYR A 158 -23.10 13.99 -5.60
C TYR A 158 -21.86 13.10 -5.73
N GLY A 159 -21.36 12.98 -6.97
CA GLY A 159 -20.15 12.25 -7.29
C GLY A 159 -19.00 12.73 -6.42
N HIS A 160 -18.57 11.90 -5.48
CA HIS A 160 -17.20 12.01 -5.01
C HIS A 160 -16.35 11.66 -6.21
N ASP A 161 -15.59 12.62 -6.72
CA ASP A 161 -14.64 12.40 -7.81
C ASP A 161 -13.64 11.35 -7.36
N ARG A 162 -13.88 10.11 -7.78
CA ARG A 162 -12.94 9.02 -7.52
C ARG A 162 -11.71 9.26 -8.38
N PRO A 163 -10.52 9.30 -7.81
CA PRO A 163 -9.31 9.50 -8.58
C PRO A 163 -9.16 8.42 -9.65
N SER A 164 -8.75 8.82 -10.87
CA SER A 164 -8.34 7.87 -11.90
C SER A 164 -7.15 7.05 -11.40
N CYS A 165 -7.07 5.79 -11.82
CA CYS A 165 -5.91 4.95 -11.51
C CYS A 165 -4.60 5.45 -12.18
N THR A 166 -4.69 6.40 -13.08
CA THR A 166 -3.55 7.07 -13.74
C THR A 166 -3.32 8.49 -13.23
N ILE A 167 -3.96 8.89 -12.13
CA ILE A 167 -3.86 10.27 -11.63
C ILE A 167 -2.42 10.67 -11.30
N GLY A 168 -1.64 9.75 -10.74
CA GLY A 168 -0.25 10.04 -10.38
C GLY A 168 0.64 10.25 -11.59
N GLU A 169 0.48 9.43 -12.61
CA GLU A 169 1.19 9.56 -13.89
C GLU A 169 0.81 10.86 -14.61
N SER A 170 -0.47 11.23 -14.62
CA SER A 170 -0.94 12.51 -15.20
C SER A 170 -0.33 13.71 -14.48
N LEU A 171 -0.35 13.70 -13.14
CA LEU A 171 0.24 14.79 -12.33
C LEU A 171 1.76 14.88 -12.49
N ARG A 172 2.42 13.76 -12.77
CA ARG A 172 3.85 13.75 -13.09
C ARG A 172 4.10 14.39 -14.45
N GLN A 173 3.34 14.03 -15.46
CA GLN A 173 3.47 14.57 -16.81
C GLN A 173 3.27 16.08 -16.81
N ASP A 174 2.22 16.58 -16.16
CA ASP A 174 1.99 18.02 -16.00
C ASP A 174 3.19 18.72 -15.35
N TRP A 175 3.86 18.05 -14.40
CA TRP A 175 5.03 18.63 -13.74
C TRP A 175 6.28 18.63 -14.64
N GLU A 176 6.48 17.59 -15.47
CA GLU A 176 7.60 17.52 -16.43
C GLU A 176 7.42 18.54 -17.57
N ASP A 177 6.18 18.86 -17.94
CA ASP A 177 5.85 19.84 -19.00
C ASP A 177 6.01 21.31 -18.52
N ASP A 178 5.99 21.56 -17.20
CA ASP A 178 6.13 22.90 -16.59
C ASP A 178 7.61 23.35 -16.45
N PHE A 179 8.59 22.50 -16.78
CA PHE A 179 10.04 22.76 -16.67
C PHE A 179 10.79 22.52 -17.98
#